data_ba4f3b8aebbcd6855517486e0b4ac407
#
_entry.id   ba4f3b8aebbcd6855517486e0b4ac407
#
_cell.length_a   1.000
_cell.length_b   1.000
_cell.length_c   1.000
_cell.angle_alpha   90.00
_cell.angle_beta   90.00
_cell.angle_gamma   90.00
#
_symmetry.space_group_name_H-M   'P 1'
#
loop_
_entity.id
_entity.type
_entity.pdbx_description
1 polymer ?
#
loop_
_entity_poly.entity_id
_entity_poly.type
_entity_poly.pdbx_seq_one_letter_code
_entity_poly.pdbx_strand_id
1 'polypeptide(L)'
;MQVECEQVTKYYKMKNPPKGFNDKPYSYHHEVIIEIEDVTNLGVGIARINNWVIHVAYVIPGEKVKARIFRNHKNYSEADCIEIIKKSPDRVDAKCSLFQTCGGCQYQNVRYETQLEWKRSQKSQSFKRLADLKIETLPVFPSPKRYGYRSKLTPHFEKTRPNKKMKLGFLKYGTRHVLVDVPQCPIATDRINEKLPTVRKNLFFQKKQKKGGTVLLRDTFEGVVTDSKQIVCEKIGNLTFQFKAGEFFQNNPFILPDLVKYVI
;
A
#
# COMPACT_ATOMS: atom_id res chain seq x y z
N MET A 1 13.04 -23.75 0.12
CA MET A 1 13.69 -22.43 0.21
C MET A 1 12.79 -21.60 1.11
N GLN A 2 13.18 -21.43 2.38
CA GLN A 2 12.45 -20.64 3.37
C GLN A 2 12.56 -19.18 2.94
N VAL A 3 11.45 -18.58 2.54
CA VAL A 3 11.39 -17.14 2.38
C VAL A 3 11.19 -16.60 3.80
N GLU A 4 12.29 -16.27 4.43
CA GLU A 4 12.30 -15.66 5.75
C GLU A 4 11.64 -14.28 5.65
N CYS A 5 10.72 -14.03 6.55
CA CYS A 5 10.17 -12.70 6.85
C CYS A 5 11.25 -11.84 7.54
N GLU A 6 12.53 -12.00 7.11
CA GLU A 6 13.71 -11.43 7.77
C GLU A 6 13.75 -9.89 7.80
N GLN A 7 13.05 -9.24 6.89
CA GLN A 7 13.13 -7.77 6.82
C GLN A 7 12.27 -7.05 7.87
N VAL A 8 11.26 -7.70 8.43
CA VAL A 8 10.42 -7.11 9.49
C VAL A 8 11.04 -7.30 10.87
N THR A 9 11.78 -8.38 11.09
CA THR A 9 12.34 -8.74 12.40
C THR A 9 13.50 -7.85 12.85
N LYS A 10 14.17 -7.16 11.96
CA LYS A 10 15.40 -6.39 12.27
C LYS A 10 15.20 -5.08 13.03
N TYR A 11 13.96 -4.60 13.17
CA TYR A 11 13.68 -3.26 13.74
C TYR A 11 13.10 -3.24 15.16
N TYR A 12 12.73 -4.39 15.74
CA TYR A 12 12.13 -4.43 17.08
C TYR A 12 12.94 -5.21 18.10
N LYS A 13 14.20 -4.82 18.30
CA LYS A 13 14.98 -5.26 19.48
C LYS A 13 14.70 -4.40 20.72
N MET A 14 13.48 -3.91 20.91
CA MET A 14 13.13 -3.27 22.19
C MET A 14 12.69 -4.35 23.17
N LYS A 15 13.52 -4.63 24.16
CA LYS A 15 13.22 -5.58 25.26
C LYS A 15 12.09 -5.08 26.17
N ASN A 16 11.82 -3.78 26.20
CA ASN A 16 10.83 -3.16 27.05
C ASN A 16 9.65 -2.61 26.24
N PRO A 17 8.42 -2.69 26.76
CA PRO A 17 7.26 -2.13 26.10
C PRO A 17 7.40 -0.60 25.96
N PRO A 18 6.83 0.00 24.89
CA PRO A 18 6.79 1.44 24.75
C PRO A 18 5.96 2.06 25.90
N LYS A 19 6.29 3.31 26.25
CA LYS A 19 5.55 4.06 27.28
C LYS A 19 4.05 4.07 26.98
N GLY A 20 3.23 3.66 27.94
CA GLY A 20 1.77 3.59 27.80
C GLY A 20 1.25 2.36 27.05
N PHE A 21 2.08 1.32 26.89
CA PHE A 21 1.60 0.04 26.37
C PHE A 21 0.55 -0.55 27.32
N ASN A 22 -0.60 -0.95 26.75
CA ASN A 22 -1.62 -1.73 27.45
C ASN A 22 -1.23 -3.22 27.39
N ASP A 23 -1.02 -3.87 28.53
CA ASP A 23 -0.58 -5.26 28.65
C ASP A 23 -1.71 -6.30 28.63
N LYS A 24 -2.95 -5.85 28.39
CA LYS A 24 -4.13 -6.74 28.32
C LYS A 24 -4.77 -6.71 26.93
N PRO A 25 -5.16 -7.87 26.38
CA PRO A 25 -5.10 -9.22 26.98
C PRO A 25 -3.73 -9.90 26.84
N TYR A 26 -2.80 -9.33 26.07
CA TYR A 26 -1.47 -9.92 25.80
C TYR A 26 -0.36 -9.01 26.29
N SER A 27 0.68 -9.62 26.85
CA SER A 27 1.93 -8.89 27.16
C SER A 27 2.63 -8.42 25.88
N TYR A 28 3.48 -7.42 26.00
CA TYR A 28 4.29 -6.92 24.91
C TYR A 28 5.21 -8.02 24.35
N HIS A 29 5.21 -8.18 23.03
CA HIS A 29 5.94 -9.25 22.34
C HIS A 29 5.47 -10.68 22.64
N HIS A 30 4.26 -10.85 23.20
CA HIS A 30 3.66 -12.19 23.31
C HIS A 30 3.52 -12.82 21.92
N GLU A 31 4.02 -14.04 21.77
CA GLU A 31 3.97 -14.77 20.51
C GLU A 31 2.79 -15.73 20.50
N VAL A 32 2.07 -15.75 19.38
CA VAL A 32 0.91 -16.60 19.14
C VAL A 32 1.00 -17.31 17.81
N ILE A 33 0.51 -18.53 17.72
CA ILE A 33 0.32 -19.25 16.46
C ILE A 33 -1.16 -19.18 16.12
N ILE A 34 -1.49 -18.59 14.97
CA ILE A 34 -2.86 -18.28 14.56
C ILE A 34 -3.09 -18.63 13.09
N GLU A 35 -4.34 -18.92 12.76
CA GLU A 35 -4.79 -19.05 11.38
C GLU A 35 -5.49 -17.76 10.95
N ILE A 36 -5.17 -17.29 9.76
CA ILE A 36 -5.77 -16.08 9.20
C ILE A 36 -7.07 -16.44 8.52
N GLU A 37 -8.17 -15.91 9.07
CA GLU A 37 -9.54 -16.23 8.66
C GLU A 37 -10.05 -15.28 7.58
N ASP A 38 -9.67 -14.01 7.65
CA ASP A 38 -10.22 -12.95 6.79
C ASP A 38 -9.17 -11.84 6.58
N VAL A 39 -9.51 -10.86 5.78
CA VAL A 39 -8.68 -9.68 5.51
C VAL A 39 -9.52 -8.41 5.51
N THR A 40 -9.01 -7.36 6.15
CA THR A 40 -9.65 -6.04 6.10
C THR A 40 -9.56 -5.43 4.70
N ASN A 41 -10.39 -4.41 4.41
CA ASN A 41 -10.30 -3.62 3.18
C ASN A 41 -8.96 -2.88 3.01
N LEU A 42 -8.16 -2.79 4.07
CA LEU A 42 -6.80 -2.23 4.05
C LEU A 42 -5.71 -3.29 3.89
N GLY A 43 -6.07 -4.57 3.64
CA GLY A 43 -5.11 -5.65 3.43
C GLY A 43 -4.44 -6.16 4.69
N VAL A 44 -5.05 -5.97 5.85
CA VAL A 44 -4.57 -6.51 7.14
C VAL A 44 -5.29 -7.81 7.42
N GLY A 45 -4.55 -8.89 7.62
CA GLY A 45 -5.11 -10.20 7.97
C GLY A 45 -5.78 -10.18 9.35
N ILE A 46 -6.85 -10.95 9.49
CA ILE A 46 -7.67 -11.08 10.70
C ILE A 46 -7.60 -12.51 11.18
N ALA A 47 -7.28 -12.69 12.45
CA ALA A 47 -7.41 -13.95 13.17
C ALA A 47 -8.16 -13.74 14.49
N ARG A 48 -8.62 -14.82 15.12
CA ARG A 48 -9.27 -14.77 16.43
C ARG A 48 -8.73 -15.85 17.36
N ILE A 49 -8.54 -15.46 18.62
CA ILE A 49 -8.27 -16.36 19.73
C ILE A 49 -9.34 -16.08 20.80
N ASN A 50 -10.19 -17.06 21.11
CA ASN A 50 -11.26 -16.91 22.10
C ASN A 50 -12.13 -15.65 21.86
N ASN A 51 -12.54 -15.41 20.61
CA ASN A 51 -13.27 -14.23 20.14
C ASN A 51 -12.48 -12.91 20.16
N TRP A 52 -11.24 -12.89 20.64
CA TRP A 52 -10.40 -11.69 20.56
C TRP A 52 -9.75 -11.58 19.19
N VAL A 53 -9.91 -10.41 18.57
CA VAL A 53 -9.41 -10.16 17.22
C VAL A 53 -7.93 -9.81 17.26
N ILE A 54 -7.16 -10.41 16.34
CA ILE A 54 -5.74 -10.10 16.12
C ILE A 54 -5.57 -9.68 14.67
N HIS A 55 -5.06 -8.49 14.47
CA HIS A 55 -4.70 -7.93 13.17
C HIS A 55 -3.22 -8.19 12.88
N VAL A 56 -2.93 -8.79 11.73
CA VAL A 56 -1.56 -9.07 11.29
C VAL A 56 -1.35 -8.52 9.88
N ALA A 57 -0.36 -7.66 9.71
CA ALA A 57 -0.08 -7.07 8.40
C ALA A 57 0.59 -8.09 7.45
N TYR A 58 0.28 -7.97 6.14
CA TYR A 58 0.92 -8.72 5.05
C TYR A 58 0.76 -10.24 5.07
N VAL A 59 -0.20 -10.73 5.85
CA VAL A 59 -0.66 -12.12 5.83
C VAL A 59 -2.05 -12.21 5.19
N ILE A 60 -2.41 -13.38 4.69
CA ILE A 60 -3.64 -13.56 3.91
C ILE A 60 -4.45 -14.76 4.43
N PRO A 61 -5.77 -14.80 4.17
CA PRO A 61 -6.64 -15.90 4.58
C PRO A 61 -6.12 -17.27 4.14
N GLY A 62 -6.27 -18.25 5.00
CA GLY A 62 -5.79 -19.63 4.82
C GLY A 62 -4.33 -19.84 5.21
N GLU A 63 -3.63 -18.82 5.69
CA GLU A 63 -2.30 -18.96 6.25
C GLU A 63 -2.32 -19.30 7.73
N LYS A 64 -1.38 -20.16 8.16
CA LYS A 64 -1.03 -20.34 9.57
C LYS A 64 0.27 -19.61 9.84
N VAL A 65 0.27 -18.72 10.81
CA VAL A 65 1.40 -17.84 11.07
C VAL A 65 1.78 -17.81 12.54
N LYS A 66 3.07 -17.60 12.79
CA LYS A 66 3.56 -17.18 14.10
C LYS A 66 3.58 -15.66 14.10
N ALA A 67 2.83 -15.05 15.01
CA ALA A 67 2.69 -13.61 15.12
C ALA A 67 3.10 -13.12 16.50
N ARG A 68 3.57 -11.88 16.59
CA ARG A 68 4.05 -11.26 17.81
C ARG A 68 3.29 -9.97 18.07
N ILE A 69 2.61 -9.92 19.21
CA ILE A 69 1.80 -8.77 19.62
C ILE A 69 2.70 -7.57 19.93
N PHE A 70 2.43 -6.44 19.30
CA PHE A 70 3.14 -5.19 19.59
C PHE A 70 2.24 -4.06 20.09
N ARG A 71 0.91 -4.22 20.00
CA ARG A 71 -0.06 -3.24 20.51
C ARG A 71 -1.39 -3.90 20.84
N ASN A 72 -1.96 -3.56 21.98
CA ASN A 72 -3.34 -3.89 22.34
C ASN A 72 -4.21 -2.64 22.30
N HIS A 73 -5.37 -2.77 21.66
CA HIS A 73 -6.46 -1.80 21.66
C HIS A 73 -7.60 -2.29 22.57
N LYS A 74 -8.69 -1.53 22.63
CA LYS A 74 -9.86 -1.90 23.47
C LYS A 74 -10.51 -3.22 23.03
N ASN A 75 -10.55 -3.49 21.71
CA ASN A 75 -11.32 -4.58 21.11
C ASN A 75 -10.50 -5.52 20.24
N TYR A 76 -9.22 -5.25 20.03
CA TYR A 76 -8.33 -6.06 19.20
C TYR A 76 -6.85 -5.81 19.53
N SER A 77 -5.99 -6.69 19.04
CA SER A 77 -4.54 -6.52 19.10
C SER A 77 -3.92 -6.41 17.71
N GLU A 78 -2.80 -5.72 17.60
CA GLU A 78 -1.95 -5.68 16.40
C GLU A 78 -0.70 -6.51 16.63
N ALA A 79 -0.34 -7.31 15.62
CA ALA A 79 0.81 -8.18 15.67
C ALA A 79 1.65 -8.11 14.39
N ASP A 80 2.96 -8.30 14.54
CA ASP A 80 3.88 -8.56 13.43
C ASP A 80 3.86 -10.04 13.07
N CYS A 81 3.86 -10.38 11.79
CA CYS A 81 4.12 -11.73 11.33
C CYS A 81 5.63 -12.03 11.50
N ILE A 82 5.98 -13.03 12.30
CA ILE A 82 7.37 -13.50 12.48
C ILE A 82 7.69 -14.57 11.43
N GLU A 83 6.73 -15.49 11.22
CA GLU A 83 6.91 -16.66 10.37
C GLU A 83 5.58 -17.07 9.73
N ILE A 84 5.62 -17.47 8.48
CA ILE A 84 4.49 -18.12 7.80
C ILE A 84 4.73 -19.63 7.86
N ILE A 85 4.06 -20.30 8.80
CA ILE A 85 4.18 -21.76 9.02
C ILE A 85 3.55 -22.54 7.87
N LYS A 86 2.37 -22.08 7.41
CA LYS A 86 1.66 -22.64 6.26
C LYS A 86 1.21 -21.52 5.35
N LYS A 87 1.63 -21.57 4.09
CA LYS A 87 1.22 -20.59 3.06
C LYS A 87 -0.18 -20.89 2.54
N SER A 88 -0.92 -19.84 2.23
CA SER A 88 -2.13 -19.92 1.41
C SER A 88 -1.77 -20.21 -0.05
N PRO A 89 -2.61 -20.98 -0.80
CA PRO A 89 -2.43 -21.18 -2.24
C PRO A 89 -2.57 -19.88 -3.05
N ASP A 90 -3.17 -18.84 -2.46
CA ASP A 90 -3.34 -17.53 -3.08
C ASP A 90 -2.15 -16.59 -2.87
N ARG A 91 -1.15 -17.01 -2.10
CA ARG A 91 0.06 -16.23 -1.92
C ARG A 91 0.95 -16.29 -3.16
N VAL A 92 1.40 -15.11 -3.56
CA VAL A 92 2.41 -14.93 -4.62
C VAL A 92 3.54 -14.05 -4.12
N ASP A 93 4.69 -14.12 -4.79
CA ASP A 93 5.80 -13.24 -4.50
C ASP A 93 5.52 -11.83 -5.01
N ALA A 94 5.76 -10.83 -4.17
CA ALA A 94 5.58 -9.44 -4.54
C ALA A 94 6.63 -8.99 -5.55
N LYS A 95 6.21 -8.33 -6.64
CA LYS A 95 7.14 -7.80 -7.64
C LYS A 95 8.03 -6.68 -7.09
N CYS A 96 7.56 -5.93 -6.11
CA CYS A 96 8.27 -4.82 -5.51
C CYS A 96 9.20 -5.29 -4.37
N SER A 97 10.51 -5.08 -4.49
CA SER A 97 11.48 -5.40 -3.44
C SER A 97 11.28 -4.58 -2.14
N LEU A 98 10.53 -3.47 -2.22
CA LEU A 98 10.18 -2.63 -1.07
C LEU A 98 8.81 -2.96 -0.48
N PHE A 99 8.13 -4.00 -0.98
CA PHE A 99 6.88 -4.47 -0.40
C PHE A 99 7.08 -4.84 1.06
N GLN A 100 6.09 -4.61 1.92
CA GLN A 100 6.15 -4.71 3.39
C GLN A 100 6.96 -3.61 4.10
N THR A 101 7.88 -2.92 3.41
CA THR A 101 8.61 -1.79 3.97
C THR A 101 7.94 -0.46 3.59
N CYS A 102 7.66 -0.28 2.30
CA CYS A 102 6.93 0.87 1.78
C CYS A 102 5.43 0.74 2.07
N GLY A 103 4.81 1.78 2.63
CA GLY A 103 3.37 1.81 2.94
C GLY A 103 2.45 2.00 1.72
N GLY A 104 2.98 2.04 0.51
CA GLY A 104 2.20 2.36 -0.70
C GLY A 104 1.34 1.21 -1.25
N CYS A 105 1.64 -0.05 -0.90
CA CYS A 105 0.92 -1.23 -1.43
C CYS A 105 0.61 -2.23 -0.33
N GLN A 106 -0.58 -2.86 -0.42
CA GLN A 106 -1.06 -3.84 0.56
C GLN A 106 -1.24 -5.25 0.00
N TYR A 107 -1.42 -5.41 -1.32
CA TYR A 107 -1.92 -6.65 -1.93
C TYR A 107 -0.95 -7.31 -2.92
N GLN A 108 0.32 -6.89 -3.01
CA GLN A 108 1.24 -7.47 -4.00
C GLN A 108 1.60 -8.94 -3.74
N ASN A 109 1.33 -9.45 -2.53
CA ASN A 109 1.54 -10.83 -2.13
C ASN A 109 0.32 -11.74 -2.35
N VAL A 110 -0.69 -11.27 -3.08
CA VAL A 110 -1.95 -11.99 -3.32
C VAL A 110 -2.19 -12.13 -4.82
N ARG A 111 -2.68 -13.29 -5.25
CA ARG A 111 -3.13 -13.51 -6.64
C ARG A 111 -4.16 -12.46 -7.02
N TYR A 112 -4.07 -11.97 -8.25
CA TYR A 112 -4.91 -10.85 -8.68
C TYR A 112 -6.40 -11.20 -8.70
N GLU A 113 -6.73 -12.40 -9.10
CA GLU A 113 -8.10 -12.94 -9.13
C GLU A 113 -8.70 -12.92 -7.73
N THR A 114 -7.94 -13.36 -6.73
CA THR A 114 -8.32 -13.35 -5.31
C THR A 114 -8.51 -11.92 -4.79
N GLN A 115 -7.69 -10.95 -5.24
CA GLN A 115 -7.89 -9.53 -4.90
C GLN A 115 -9.23 -9.00 -5.41
N LEU A 116 -9.64 -9.38 -6.63
CA LEU A 116 -10.93 -8.97 -7.21
C LEU A 116 -12.10 -9.55 -6.41
N GLU A 117 -12.03 -10.84 -6.05
CA GLU A 117 -13.06 -11.49 -5.26
C GLU A 117 -13.17 -10.90 -3.84
N TRP A 118 -12.05 -10.60 -3.19
CA TRP A 118 -12.08 -9.92 -1.89
C TRP A 118 -12.74 -8.55 -1.97
N LYS A 119 -12.45 -7.77 -3.00
CA LYS A 119 -13.11 -6.46 -3.21
C LYS A 119 -14.61 -6.59 -3.42
N ARG A 120 -15.04 -7.60 -4.17
CA ARG A 120 -16.46 -7.92 -4.37
C ARG A 120 -17.12 -8.28 -3.03
N SER A 121 -16.56 -9.24 -2.30
CA SER A 121 -17.05 -9.70 -1.01
C SER A 121 -17.09 -8.57 0.03
N GLN A 122 -16.05 -7.76 0.13
CA GLN A 122 -15.99 -6.63 1.05
C GLN A 122 -17.09 -5.60 0.79
N LYS A 123 -17.50 -5.39 -0.48
CA LYS A 123 -18.63 -4.51 -0.81
C LYS A 123 -19.95 -5.11 -0.30
N SER A 124 -20.26 -6.36 -0.60
CA SER A 124 -21.44 -7.05 -0.11
C SER A 124 -21.51 -7.04 1.43
N GLN A 125 -20.40 -7.34 2.11
CA GLN A 125 -20.28 -7.29 3.56
C GLN A 125 -20.49 -5.88 4.13
N SER A 126 -20.03 -4.82 3.42
CA SER A 126 -20.24 -3.45 3.86
C SER A 126 -21.73 -3.08 3.84
N PHE A 127 -22.45 -3.41 2.79
CA PHE A 127 -23.90 -3.20 2.71
C PHE A 127 -24.65 -3.98 3.80
N LYS A 128 -24.28 -5.23 4.00
CA LYS A 128 -24.85 -6.06 5.06
C LYS A 128 -24.65 -5.44 6.44
N ARG A 129 -23.42 -4.98 6.76
CA ARG A 129 -23.10 -4.46 8.09
C ARG A 129 -23.65 -3.08 8.37
N LEU A 130 -23.63 -2.17 7.37
CA LEU A 130 -23.99 -0.77 7.57
C LEU A 130 -25.48 -0.49 7.40
N ALA A 131 -26.17 -1.27 6.55
CA ALA A 131 -27.55 -1.04 6.20
C ALA A 131 -28.44 -2.30 6.34
N ASP A 132 -27.89 -3.41 6.81
CA ASP A 132 -28.54 -4.75 6.86
C ASP A 132 -29.11 -5.21 5.50
N LEU A 133 -28.52 -4.69 4.40
CA LEU A 133 -28.91 -5.05 3.04
C LEU A 133 -28.09 -6.23 2.53
N LYS A 134 -28.76 -7.29 2.12
CA LYS A 134 -28.16 -8.42 1.40
C LYS A 134 -28.16 -8.08 -0.10
N ILE A 135 -27.08 -7.48 -0.57
CA ILE A 135 -26.91 -7.11 -1.99
C ILE A 135 -25.89 -8.06 -2.61
N GLU A 136 -26.25 -8.66 -3.72
CA GLU A 136 -25.32 -9.33 -4.59
C GLU A 136 -24.59 -8.26 -5.44
N THR A 137 -23.27 -8.20 -5.29
CA THR A 137 -22.45 -7.28 -6.05
C THR A 137 -22.00 -7.92 -7.36
N LEU A 138 -21.99 -7.14 -8.42
CA LEU A 138 -21.45 -7.56 -9.72
C LEU A 138 -19.94 -7.89 -9.60
N PRO A 139 -19.40 -8.71 -10.53
CA PRO A 139 -17.97 -8.93 -10.64
C PRO A 139 -17.20 -7.61 -10.75
N VAL A 140 -16.02 -7.56 -10.14
CA VAL A 140 -15.13 -6.38 -10.24
C VAL A 140 -14.48 -6.36 -11.61
N PHE A 141 -14.55 -5.24 -12.32
CA PHE A 141 -13.83 -5.06 -13.58
C PHE A 141 -12.31 -5.11 -13.32
N PRO A 142 -11.61 -6.08 -13.94
CA PRO A 142 -10.17 -6.20 -13.76
C PRO A 142 -9.44 -5.06 -14.47
N SER A 143 -8.35 -4.57 -13.87
CA SER A 143 -7.45 -3.66 -14.58
C SER A 143 -6.71 -4.43 -15.68
N PRO A 144 -6.64 -3.90 -16.93
CA PRO A 144 -5.85 -4.50 -18.00
C PRO A 144 -4.35 -4.63 -17.65
N LYS A 145 -3.87 -3.75 -16.76
CA LYS A 145 -2.50 -3.79 -16.24
C LYS A 145 -2.50 -4.00 -14.73
N ARG A 146 -1.77 -5.00 -14.27
CA ARG A 146 -1.55 -5.28 -12.84
C ARG A 146 -0.43 -4.44 -12.24
N TYR A 147 0.54 -4.03 -13.09
CA TYR A 147 1.68 -3.16 -12.81
C TYR A 147 1.81 -2.11 -13.89
N GLY A 148 2.58 -1.05 -13.64
CA GLY A 148 2.76 0.03 -14.61
C GLY A 148 1.48 0.81 -14.94
N TYR A 149 0.48 0.75 -14.07
CA TYR A 149 -0.84 1.36 -14.33
C TYR A 149 -1.01 2.73 -13.71
N ARG A 150 -0.22 3.06 -12.69
CA ARG A 150 -0.44 4.28 -11.88
C ARG A 150 0.17 5.49 -12.55
N SER A 151 -0.69 6.39 -13.06
CA SER A 151 -0.30 7.59 -13.80
C SER A 151 0.02 8.81 -12.90
N LYS A 152 -0.12 8.70 -11.58
CA LYS A 152 0.22 9.78 -10.63
C LYS A 152 0.94 9.24 -9.42
N LEU A 153 2.12 9.79 -9.13
CA LEU A 153 2.83 9.63 -7.87
C LEU A 153 3.04 10.97 -7.19
N THR A 154 3.02 10.94 -5.86
CA THR A 154 3.33 12.11 -5.01
C THR A 154 4.34 11.71 -3.94
N PRO A 155 5.57 11.33 -4.32
CA PRO A 155 6.57 10.93 -3.36
C PRO A 155 7.00 12.11 -2.49
N HIS A 156 7.30 11.80 -1.23
CA HIS A 156 7.93 12.73 -0.29
C HIS A 156 9.43 12.74 -0.48
N PHE A 157 10.07 13.84 -0.12
CA PHE A 157 11.52 13.93 -0.03
C PHE A 157 11.95 14.57 1.29
N GLU A 158 13.12 14.16 1.79
CA GLU A 158 13.73 14.73 2.99
C GLU A 158 14.56 15.96 2.63
N LYS A 159 14.76 16.84 3.62
CA LYS A 159 15.77 17.91 3.52
C LYS A 159 17.13 17.30 3.23
N THR A 160 17.83 17.85 2.25
CA THR A 160 19.21 17.47 1.95
C THR A 160 20.11 17.81 3.15
N ARG A 161 20.88 16.85 3.62
CA ARG A 161 21.88 17.01 4.68
C ARG A 161 23.27 16.76 4.09
N PRO A 162 24.30 17.47 4.53
CA PRO A 162 25.67 17.16 4.14
C PRO A 162 25.96 15.66 4.40
N ASN A 163 26.62 15.03 3.46
CA ASN A 163 27.05 13.62 3.54
C ASN A 163 25.91 12.56 3.70
N LYS A 164 24.65 12.93 3.44
CA LYS A 164 23.53 11.97 3.42
C LYS A 164 22.87 11.96 2.04
N LYS A 165 22.64 10.76 1.51
CA LYS A 165 21.84 10.57 0.31
C LYS A 165 20.41 11.02 0.62
N MET A 166 19.89 11.95 -0.19
CA MET A 166 18.48 12.37 -0.08
C MET A 166 17.56 11.21 -0.44
N LYS A 167 16.59 10.95 0.44
CA LYS A 167 15.52 9.99 0.16
C LYS A 167 14.39 10.68 -0.60
N LEU A 168 13.87 10.00 -1.62
CA LEU A 168 12.67 10.34 -2.36
C LEU A 168 11.78 9.10 -2.45
N GLY A 169 10.58 9.14 -1.86
CA GLY A 169 9.70 7.97 -1.85
C GLY A 169 8.49 8.13 -0.96
N PHE A 170 8.12 7.07 -0.26
CA PHE A 170 6.90 7.01 0.54
C PHE A 170 7.20 6.67 2.00
N LEU A 171 6.23 6.94 2.87
CA LEU A 171 6.37 6.60 4.29
C LEU A 171 6.45 5.08 4.47
N LYS A 172 7.26 4.66 5.43
CA LYS A 172 7.33 3.27 5.86
C LYS A 172 5.98 2.86 6.44
N TYR A 173 5.55 1.64 6.12
CA TYR A 173 4.33 1.07 6.70
C TYR A 173 4.33 1.19 8.23
N GLY A 174 3.17 1.54 8.79
CA GLY A 174 3.00 1.72 10.23
C GLY A 174 3.68 2.95 10.84
N THR A 175 4.30 3.84 10.03
CA THR A 175 4.96 5.05 10.54
C THR A 175 4.48 6.31 9.82
N ARG A 176 4.62 7.48 10.50
CA ARG A 176 4.28 8.79 9.93
C ARG A 176 5.49 9.68 9.66
N HIS A 177 6.70 9.21 9.96
CA HIS A 177 7.90 10.04 9.92
C HIS A 177 9.12 9.34 9.31
N VAL A 178 9.04 8.05 9.02
CA VAL A 178 10.14 7.30 8.39
C VAL A 178 9.91 7.22 6.90
N LEU A 179 10.80 7.83 6.13
CA LEU A 179 10.76 7.80 4.66
C LEU A 179 11.57 6.62 4.11
N VAL A 180 10.93 5.83 3.25
CA VAL A 180 11.56 4.78 2.44
C VAL A 180 12.00 5.39 1.12
N ASP A 181 13.26 5.21 0.76
CA ASP A 181 13.76 5.63 -0.55
C ASP A 181 13.24 4.68 -1.63
N VAL A 182 12.62 5.24 -2.67
CA VAL A 182 11.99 4.48 -3.77
C VAL A 182 12.66 4.88 -5.08
N PRO A 183 13.67 4.14 -5.53
CA PRO A 183 14.33 4.41 -6.80
C PRO A 183 13.43 4.09 -8.00
N GLN A 184 12.58 3.09 -7.87
CA GLN A 184 11.63 2.65 -8.88
C GLN A 184 10.36 2.12 -8.22
N CYS A 185 9.19 2.40 -8.80
CA CYS A 185 7.89 1.96 -8.32
C CYS A 185 7.20 1.05 -9.35
N PRO A 186 7.09 -0.28 -9.12
CA PRO A 186 6.55 -1.19 -10.11
C PRO A 186 5.09 -0.95 -10.52
N ILE A 187 4.30 -0.26 -9.69
CA ILE A 187 2.92 0.09 -10.05
C ILE A 187 2.80 1.39 -10.84
N ALA A 188 3.83 2.26 -10.82
CA ALA A 188 3.86 3.48 -11.61
C ALA A 188 4.13 3.17 -13.08
N THR A 189 3.67 4.05 -13.98
CA THR A 189 3.98 3.95 -15.41
C THR A 189 5.49 4.01 -15.64
N ASP A 190 5.96 3.44 -16.75
CA ASP A 190 7.39 3.43 -17.09
C ASP A 190 7.91 4.86 -17.24
N ARG A 191 7.15 5.77 -17.87
CA ARG A 191 7.49 7.18 -18.02
C ARG A 191 7.72 7.91 -16.68
N ILE A 192 6.92 7.59 -15.65
CA ILE A 192 7.17 8.10 -14.28
C ILE A 192 8.48 7.55 -13.73
N ASN A 193 8.74 6.24 -13.90
CA ASN A 193 9.98 5.62 -13.43
C ASN A 193 11.23 6.20 -14.13
N GLU A 194 11.16 6.46 -15.43
CA GLU A 194 12.21 7.12 -16.20
C GLU A 194 12.48 8.56 -15.73
N LYS A 195 11.42 9.26 -15.28
CA LYS A 195 11.53 10.65 -14.80
C LYS A 195 12.08 10.75 -13.38
N LEU A 196 11.89 9.73 -12.53
CA LEU A 196 12.30 9.75 -11.12
C LEU A 196 13.76 10.11 -10.88
N PRO A 197 14.78 9.58 -11.61
CA PRO A 197 16.18 9.94 -11.42
C PRO A 197 16.44 11.42 -11.68
N THR A 198 15.85 12.00 -12.73
CA THR A 198 15.98 13.42 -13.07
C THR A 198 15.37 14.31 -11.99
N VAL A 199 14.18 13.95 -11.51
CA VAL A 199 13.50 14.69 -10.42
C VAL A 199 14.35 14.65 -9.15
N ARG A 200 14.89 13.49 -8.79
CA ARG A 200 15.78 13.32 -7.64
C ARG A 200 17.03 14.22 -7.76
N LYS A 201 17.66 14.24 -8.94
CA LYS A 201 18.83 15.09 -9.22
C LYS A 201 18.48 16.58 -9.04
N ASN A 202 17.37 17.03 -9.63
CA ASN A 202 16.93 18.41 -9.54
C ASN A 202 16.64 18.85 -8.09
N LEU A 203 15.95 18.02 -7.32
CA LEU A 203 15.67 18.27 -5.90
C LEU A 203 16.95 18.36 -5.07
N PHE A 204 17.95 17.53 -5.38
CA PHE A 204 19.25 17.55 -4.69
C PHE A 204 20.01 18.87 -4.92
N PHE A 205 19.97 19.41 -6.13
CA PHE A 205 20.65 20.65 -6.49
C PHE A 205 19.91 21.93 -6.10
N GLN A 206 18.62 21.84 -5.72
CA GLN A 206 17.88 22.99 -5.23
C GLN A 206 18.33 23.40 -3.83
N LYS A 207 19.40 24.21 -3.75
CA LYS A 207 20.02 24.70 -2.48
C LYS A 207 19.05 25.43 -1.52
N LYS A 208 17.88 25.89 -1.99
CA LYS A 208 16.93 26.69 -1.21
C LYS A 208 15.94 25.88 -0.36
N GLN A 209 15.93 24.55 -0.43
CA GLN A 209 14.95 23.76 0.33
C GLN A 209 15.36 23.61 1.79
N LYS A 210 14.82 24.49 2.63
CA LYS A 210 15.03 24.46 4.09
C LYS A 210 14.29 23.30 4.79
N LYS A 211 13.29 22.69 4.14
CA LYS A 211 12.46 21.61 4.67
C LYS A 211 12.26 20.53 3.59
N GLY A 212 11.89 19.31 4.01
CA GLY A 212 11.37 18.29 3.11
C GLY A 212 10.00 18.70 2.52
N GLY A 213 9.51 17.92 1.58
CA GLY A 213 8.25 18.21 0.91
C GLY A 213 7.73 17.02 0.09
N THR A 214 6.81 17.33 -0.81
CA THR A 214 6.22 16.37 -1.74
C THR A 214 6.43 16.89 -3.17
N VAL A 215 6.72 16.00 -4.09
CA VAL A 215 6.81 16.32 -5.51
C VAL A 215 5.73 15.55 -6.28
N LEU A 216 5.09 16.22 -7.24
CA LEU A 216 4.16 15.60 -8.17
C LEU A 216 4.93 14.97 -9.33
N LEU A 217 4.54 13.75 -9.72
CA LEU A 217 4.81 13.18 -11.03
C LEU A 217 3.47 12.69 -11.58
N ARG A 218 2.99 13.34 -12.63
CA ARG A 218 1.79 12.91 -13.35
C ARG A 218 2.15 12.59 -14.78
N ASP A 219 1.95 11.36 -15.16
CA ASP A 219 2.03 10.91 -16.54
C ASP A 219 0.73 11.26 -17.25
N THR A 220 0.81 12.01 -18.33
CA THR A 220 -0.30 12.52 -19.14
C THR A 220 -0.09 12.15 -20.59
N PHE A 221 -1.05 12.46 -21.44
CA PHE A 221 -0.90 12.29 -22.89
C PHE A 221 0.37 12.98 -23.43
N GLU A 222 0.72 14.14 -22.91
CA GLU A 222 1.83 14.97 -23.39
C GLU A 222 3.19 14.63 -22.73
N GLY A 223 3.20 13.88 -21.64
CA GLY A 223 4.40 13.54 -20.92
C GLY A 223 4.25 13.57 -19.40
N VAL A 224 5.38 13.41 -18.69
CA VAL A 224 5.38 13.46 -17.22
C VAL A 224 5.58 14.89 -16.73
N VAL A 225 4.56 15.41 -16.06
CA VAL A 225 4.48 16.76 -15.51
C VAL A 225 4.78 16.74 -14.01
N THR A 226 5.46 17.78 -13.52
CA THR A 226 5.80 17.96 -12.10
C THR A 226 5.22 19.24 -11.49
N ASP A 227 4.72 20.17 -12.32
CA ASP A 227 4.03 21.37 -11.86
C ASP A 227 2.54 21.04 -11.60
N SER A 228 2.11 21.20 -10.36
CA SER A 228 0.73 20.92 -9.95
C SER A 228 -0.31 21.88 -10.53
N LYS A 229 0.12 23.06 -11.00
CA LYS A 229 -0.77 24.08 -11.57
C LYS A 229 -0.89 23.96 -13.09
N GLN A 230 -0.03 23.20 -13.74
CA GLN A 230 -0.06 23.02 -15.19
C GLN A 230 -1.37 22.35 -15.60
N ILE A 231 -2.03 22.91 -16.62
CA ILE A 231 -3.18 22.29 -17.28
C ILE A 231 -2.63 21.18 -18.17
N VAL A 232 -3.23 20.01 -18.06
CA VAL A 232 -2.85 18.79 -18.78
C VAL A 232 -4.06 18.15 -19.43
N CYS A 233 -3.82 17.33 -20.43
CA CYS A 233 -4.87 16.62 -21.16
C CYS A 233 -4.75 15.11 -20.97
N GLU A 234 -5.91 14.44 -20.87
CA GLU A 234 -6.06 12.99 -20.99
C GLU A 234 -7.10 12.66 -22.07
N LYS A 235 -6.82 11.62 -22.84
CA LYS A 235 -7.73 11.14 -23.89
C LYS A 235 -8.33 9.79 -23.50
N ILE A 236 -9.65 9.68 -23.57
CA ILE A 236 -10.39 8.44 -23.32
C ILE A 236 -11.32 8.23 -24.51
N GLY A 237 -10.94 7.34 -25.42
CA GLY A 237 -11.62 7.23 -26.71
C GLY A 237 -11.56 8.55 -27.47
N ASN A 238 -12.74 9.06 -27.85
CA ASN A 238 -12.88 10.34 -28.55
C ASN A 238 -13.00 11.55 -27.60
N LEU A 239 -13.02 11.34 -26.29
CA LEU A 239 -13.15 12.40 -25.29
C LEU A 239 -11.78 12.91 -24.86
N THR A 240 -11.67 14.23 -24.74
CA THR A 240 -10.47 14.90 -24.20
C THR A 240 -10.86 15.61 -22.92
N PHE A 241 -10.17 15.28 -21.83
CA PHE A 241 -10.37 15.90 -20.51
C PHE A 241 -9.20 16.84 -20.22
N GLN A 242 -9.51 18.05 -19.80
CA GLN A 242 -8.51 19.02 -19.33
C GLN A 242 -8.65 19.24 -17.83
N PHE A 243 -7.53 19.23 -17.11
CA PHE A 243 -7.52 19.44 -15.66
C PHE A 243 -6.13 19.90 -15.20
N LYS A 244 -6.02 20.46 -14.00
CA LYS A 244 -4.72 20.76 -13.41
C LYS A 244 -4.03 19.49 -12.93
N ALA A 245 -2.76 19.32 -13.23
CA ALA A 245 -1.97 18.12 -12.92
C ALA A 245 -2.00 17.73 -11.43
N GLY A 246 -2.13 18.69 -10.53
CA GLY A 246 -2.23 18.45 -9.09
C GLY A 246 -3.59 17.95 -8.63
N GLU A 247 -4.66 18.21 -9.37
CA GLU A 247 -6.03 17.89 -9.01
C GLU A 247 -6.33 16.38 -9.15
N PHE A 248 -7.54 16.01 -8.71
CA PHE A 248 -7.97 14.63 -8.82
C PHE A 248 -8.26 14.28 -10.29
N PHE A 249 -7.74 13.19 -10.72
CA PHE A 249 -8.13 12.42 -11.90
C PHE A 249 -7.80 10.95 -11.64
N GLN A 250 -8.46 10.03 -12.30
CA GLN A 250 -8.23 8.60 -12.07
C GLN A 250 -6.77 8.22 -12.32
N ASN A 251 -6.17 7.53 -11.34
CA ASN A 251 -4.75 7.17 -11.39
C ASN A 251 -4.46 5.93 -12.24
N ASN A 252 -5.49 5.22 -12.68
CA ASN A 252 -5.38 4.09 -13.61
C ASN A 252 -6.11 4.46 -14.92
N PRO A 253 -5.41 5.02 -15.91
CA PRO A 253 -6.04 5.40 -17.18
C PRO A 253 -6.49 4.18 -18.01
N PHE A 254 -5.93 3.01 -17.76
CA PHE A 254 -6.23 1.81 -18.55
C PHE A 254 -7.62 1.23 -18.30
N ILE A 255 -8.25 1.55 -17.16
CA ILE A 255 -9.63 1.11 -16.86
C ILE A 255 -10.68 2.18 -17.21
N LEU A 256 -10.24 3.38 -17.59
CA LEU A 256 -11.17 4.49 -17.87
C LEU A 256 -12.11 4.24 -19.03
N PRO A 257 -11.69 3.63 -20.15
CA PRO A 257 -12.62 3.31 -21.24
C PRO A 257 -13.77 2.41 -20.78
N ASP A 258 -13.47 1.39 -19.97
CA ASP A 258 -14.49 0.48 -19.43
C ASP A 258 -15.42 1.19 -18.45
N LEU A 259 -14.86 2.07 -17.62
CA LEU A 259 -15.64 2.89 -16.68
C LEU A 259 -16.61 3.82 -17.42
N VAL A 260 -16.14 4.50 -18.47
CA VAL A 260 -16.97 5.39 -19.29
C VAL A 260 -18.09 4.58 -19.95
N LYS A 261 -17.75 3.46 -20.59
CA LYS A 261 -18.73 2.57 -21.23
C LYS A 261 -19.78 2.01 -20.26
N TYR A 262 -19.41 1.83 -18.99
CA TYR A 262 -20.34 1.34 -17.97
C TYR A 262 -21.32 2.41 -17.49
N VAL A 263 -20.94 3.70 -17.53
CA VAL A 263 -21.74 4.82 -17.01
C VAL A 263 -22.63 5.43 -18.09
N ILE A 264 -22.19 5.41 -19.35
CA ILE A 264 -22.92 5.94 -20.52
C ILE A 264 -23.57 4.78 -21.30
#